data_97c4907dd3b6217c4b4c9bc7d0e6d1a1
#
_entry.id   97c4907dd3b6217c4b4c9bc7d0e6d1a1
#
_cell.length_a   1.000
_cell.length_b   1.000
_cell.length_c   1.000
_cell.angle_alpha   90.00
_cell.angle_beta   90.00
_cell.angle_gamma   90.00
#
_symmetry.space_group_name_H-M   'P 1'
#
loop_
_entity.id
_entity.type
_entity.pdbx_description
1 polymer ?
#
loop_
_entity_poly.entity_id
_entity_poly.type
_entity_poly.pdbx_seq_one_letter_code
_entity_poly.pdbx_strand_id
1 'polypeptide(L)'
;MNTRSLCIILDPAHGNDVKGKCSPDGTHKEYLWSREICKKLASKLDTLGYEVHFTTQGLKEPGLSKRKLEANGIPTSNVKLLISLHNNAAGDGSNWYTASGVEIYTSPGKTQSDIFSSMMYGQLKKDFPKLKFRYGSPDMQDCDKDANFTVLMGNYYAMLIEWLFQDNREEVSMLKDEKINNAFCESLIKGIEDINQYVYEHLKK
;
A
#
# COMPACT_ATOMS: atom_id res chain seq x y z
N MET A 1 -4.56 -23.42 15.57
CA MET A 1 -3.42 -23.11 14.68
C MET A 1 -3.88 -21.97 13.79
N ASN A 2 -3.18 -20.83 13.83
CA ASN A 2 -3.57 -19.69 13.01
C ASN A 2 -3.07 -19.97 11.57
N THR A 3 -3.97 -20.46 10.72
CA THR A 3 -3.63 -20.83 9.33
C THR A 3 -3.46 -19.57 8.51
N ARG A 4 -2.24 -19.33 7.99
CA ARG A 4 -1.98 -18.24 7.05
C ARG A 4 -2.65 -18.58 5.72
N SER A 5 -3.67 -17.81 5.38
CA SER A 5 -4.51 -18.01 4.17
C SER A 5 -4.16 -17.03 3.06
N LEU A 6 -3.31 -16.05 3.36
CA LEU A 6 -2.86 -15.04 2.41
C LEU A 6 -1.44 -15.31 1.91
N CYS A 7 -1.24 -15.08 0.62
CA CYS A 7 0.04 -14.80 -0.01
C CYS A 7 0.12 -13.29 -0.22
N ILE A 8 1.02 -12.62 0.50
CA ILE A 8 1.18 -11.17 0.45
C ILE A 8 2.16 -10.81 -0.65
N ILE A 9 1.74 -9.91 -1.54
CA ILE A 9 2.55 -9.40 -2.63
C ILE A 9 2.80 -7.92 -2.39
N LEU A 10 4.03 -7.55 -2.07
CA LEU A 10 4.41 -6.18 -1.83
C LEU A 10 4.86 -5.53 -3.14
N ASP A 11 4.27 -4.41 -3.46
CA ASP A 11 4.57 -3.64 -4.66
C ASP A 11 5.17 -2.27 -4.27
N PRO A 12 6.51 -2.15 -4.23
CA PRO A 12 7.14 -0.88 -3.90
C PRO A 12 7.02 0.11 -5.06
N ALA A 13 6.65 1.36 -4.72
CA ALA A 13 6.46 2.44 -5.67
C ALA A 13 7.69 2.70 -6.55
N HIS A 14 7.43 2.98 -7.82
CA HIS A 14 8.37 3.56 -8.79
C HIS A 14 9.79 2.95 -8.82
N GLY A 15 10.67 3.57 -9.63
CA GLY A 15 12.09 3.35 -9.67
C GLY A 15 12.86 4.66 -9.53
N ASN A 16 14.19 4.57 -9.38
CA ASN A 16 15.07 5.74 -9.26
C ASN A 16 15.17 6.57 -10.55
N ASP A 17 14.66 6.03 -11.64
CA ASP A 17 14.62 6.62 -12.98
C ASP A 17 13.27 7.30 -13.31
N VAL A 18 12.31 7.27 -12.38
CA VAL A 18 11.03 7.97 -12.53
C VAL A 18 11.14 9.36 -11.93
N LYS A 19 11.05 10.40 -12.79
CA LYS A 19 11.16 11.81 -12.39
C LYS A 19 9.93 12.28 -11.59
N GLY A 20 10.13 13.27 -10.72
CA GLY A 20 9.04 13.94 -9.99
C GLY A 20 8.46 13.13 -8.81
N LYS A 21 9.03 11.95 -8.51
CA LYS A 21 8.61 11.10 -7.41
C LYS A 21 9.47 11.34 -6.17
N CYS A 22 9.45 12.60 -5.72
CA CYS A 22 10.22 13.07 -4.57
C CYS A 22 9.61 14.35 -4.01
N SER A 23 10.05 14.75 -2.80
CA SER A 23 9.75 16.08 -2.27
C SER A 23 10.41 17.18 -3.12
N PRO A 24 9.87 18.41 -3.13
CA PRO A 24 10.41 19.52 -3.92
C PRO A 24 11.87 19.88 -3.62
N ASP A 25 12.32 19.63 -2.39
CA ASP A 25 13.73 19.82 -1.99
C ASP A 25 14.61 18.58 -2.26
N GLY A 26 14.04 17.50 -2.81
CA GLY A 26 14.74 16.25 -3.12
C GLY A 26 15.20 15.45 -1.91
N THR A 27 14.85 15.84 -0.69
CA THR A 27 15.31 15.18 0.55
C THR A 27 14.51 13.94 0.90
N HIS A 28 13.30 13.79 0.35
CA HIS A 28 12.51 12.56 0.40
C HIS A 28 12.35 12.01 -1.01
N LYS A 29 12.56 10.70 -1.17
CA LYS A 29 12.39 9.98 -2.44
C LYS A 29 11.44 8.81 -2.24
N GLU A 30 10.29 8.87 -2.89
CA GLU A 30 9.21 7.90 -2.75
C GLU A 30 9.69 6.46 -2.98
N TYR A 31 10.47 6.21 -4.03
CA TYR A 31 10.96 4.87 -4.36
C TYR A 31 11.87 4.26 -3.27
N LEU A 32 12.64 5.09 -2.55
CA LEU A 32 13.48 4.63 -1.44
C LEU A 32 12.64 4.29 -0.22
N TRP A 33 11.77 5.22 0.18
CA TRP A 33 10.86 5.05 1.29
C TRP A 33 10.00 3.80 1.12
N SER A 34 9.36 3.66 -0.03
CA SER A 34 8.48 2.52 -0.31
C SER A 34 9.20 1.18 -0.22
N ARG A 35 10.43 1.10 -0.76
CA ARG A 35 11.26 -0.12 -0.64
C ARG A 35 11.67 -0.43 0.78
N GLU A 36 11.99 0.59 1.57
CA GLU A 36 12.32 0.43 2.99
C GLU A 36 11.12 -0.09 3.77
N ILE A 37 9.94 0.52 3.60
CA ILE A 37 8.70 0.06 4.24
C ILE A 37 8.34 -1.36 3.82
N CYS A 38 8.37 -1.66 2.53
CA CYS A 38 8.10 -3.02 2.04
C CYS A 38 9.07 -4.05 2.64
N LYS A 39 10.36 -3.74 2.77
CA LYS A 39 11.35 -4.65 3.40
C LYS A 39 11.07 -4.85 4.89
N LYS A 40 10.79 -3.78 5.64
CA LYS A 40 10.42 -3.87 7.05
C LYS A 40 9.16 -4.72 7.25
N LEU A 41 8.15 -4.47 6.42
CA LEU A 41 6.89 -5.22 6.44
C LEU A 41 7.10 -6.70 6.10
N ALA A 42 7.85 -7.00 5.04
CA ALA A 42 8.16 -8.37 4.63
C ALA A 42 8.85 -9.16 5.73
N SER A 43 9.88 -8.60 6.37
CA SER A 43 10.60 -9.25 7.46
C SER A 43 9.70 -9.63 8.64
N LYS A 44 8.77 -8.74 9.00
CA LYS A 44 7.81 -9.01 10.09
C LYS A 44 6.77 -10.06 9.68
N LEU A 45 6.21 -9.95 8.47
CA LEU A 45 5.23 -10.91 7.96
C LEU A 45 5.82 -12.31 7.80
N ASP A 46 7.08 -12.43 7.35
CA ASP A 46 7.80 -13.71 7.27
C ASP A 46 7.94 -14.35 8.66
N THR A 47 8.33 -13.55 9.68
CA THR A 47 8.39 -14.01 11.07
C THR A 47 7.03 -14.51 11.59
N LEU A 48 5.93 -13.91 11.12
CA LEU A 48 4.57 -14.34 11.43
C LEU A 48 4.09 -15.53 10.59
N GLY A 49 4.92 -16.06 9.68
CA GLY A 49 4.67 -17.23 8.86
C GLY A 49 3.79 -16.96 7.63
N TYR A 50 3.73 -15.72 7.14
CA TYR A 50 3.10 -15.42 5.86
C TYR A 50 4.02 -15.75 4.69
N GLU A 51 3.43 -16.16 3.58
CA GLU A 51 4.08 -16.22 2.28
C GLU A 51 4.19 -14.80 1.72
N VAL A 52 5.42 -14.29 1.49
CA VAL A 52 5.65 -12.90 1.06
C VAL A 52 6.47 -12.85 -0.22
N HIS A 53 5.99 -12.10 -1.19
CA HIS A 53 6.64 -11.86 -2.48
C HIS A 53 6.71 -10.36 -2.80
N PHE A 54 7.53 -10.02 -3.79
CA PHE A 54 7.65 -8.66 -4.30
C PHE A 54 7.39 -8.63 -5.81
N THR A 55 6.75 -7.57 -6.28
CA THR A 55 6.62 -7.32 -7.74
C THR A 55 7.94 -6.89 -8.36
N THR A 56 8.81 -6.25 -7.57
CA THR A 56 10.17 -5.86 -7.95
C THR A 56 11.04 -5.68 -6.72
N GLN A 57 12.33 -6.02 -6.86
CA GLN A 57 13.35 -5.76 -5.84
C GLN A 57 14.45 -4.82 -6.37
N GLY A 58 14.42 -4.53 -7.69
CA GLY A 58 15.39 -3.65 -8.34
C GLY A 58 15.17 -2.17 -8.01
N LEU A 59 16.19 -1.35 -8.27
CA LEU A 59 16.10 0.10 -8.09
C LEU A 59 15.43 0.82 -9.27
N LYS A 60 15.49 0.26 -10.46
CA LYS A 60 14.86 0.82 -11.66
C LYS A 60 13.39 0.42 -11.76
N GLU A 61 12.61 1.25 -12.43
CA GLU A 61 11.23 0.96 -12.75
C GLU A 61 11.14 -0.17 -13.79
N PRO A 62 10.54 -1.33 -13.45
CA PRO A 62 10.40 -2.43 -14.40
C PRO A 62 9.26 -2.22 -15.40
N GLY A 63 8.39 -1.26 -15.15
CA GLY A 63 7.14 -1.00 -15.87
C GLY A 63 5.93 -1.72 -15.26
N LEU A 64 4.78 -1.05 -15.32
CA LEU A 64 3.55 -1.50 -14.65
C LEU A 64 3.07 -2.88 -15.13
N SER A 65 3.17 -3.16 -16.42
CA SER A 65 2.79 -4.46 -16.98
C SER A 65 3.66 -5.60 -16.43
N LYS A 66 4.95 -5.34 -16.23
CA LYS A 66 5.86 -6.34 -15.68
C LYS A 66 5.54 -6.61 -14.20
N ARG A 67 5.26 -5.58 -13.41
CA ARG A 67 4.81 -5.72 -12.01
C ARG A 67 3.58 -6.63 -11.91
N LYS A 68 2.57 -6.38 -12.77
CA LYS A 68 1.36 -7.21 -12.87
C LYS A 68 1.67 -8.66 -13.26
N LEU A 69 2.54 -8.87 -14.25
CA LEU A 69 2.94 -10.22 -14.68
C LEU A 69 3.65 -11.00 -13.58
N GLU A 70 4.58 -10.37 -12.87
CA GLU A 70 5.27 -10.99 -11.73
C GLU A 70 4.27 -11.41 -10.65
N ALA A 71 3.36 -10.53 -10.25
CA ALA A 71 2.33 -10.83 -9.25
C ALA A 71 1.38 -11.96 -9.70
N ASN A 72 0.95 -11.94 -10.97
CA ASN A 72 0.12 -13.00 -11.52
C ASN A 72 0.83 -14.36 -11.55
N GLY A 73 2.13 -14.36 -11.85
CA GLY A 73 2.95 -15.56 -12.01
C GLY A 73 3.34 -16.25 -10.69
N ILE A 74 3.11 -15.67 -9.53
CA ILE A 74 3.46 -16.28 -8.24
C ILE A 74 2.66 -17.58 -8.05
N PRO A 75 3.34 -18.74 -7.93
CA PRO A 75 2.67 -20.00 -7.67
C PRO A 75 2.32 -20.13 -6.20
N THR A 76 1.04 -20.14 -5.86
CA THR A 76 0.56 -20.31 -4.49
C THR A 76 -0.83 -20.90 -4.47
N SER A 77 -1.14 -21.66 -3.41
CA SER A 77 -2.50 -22.10 -3.07
C SER A 77 -3.22 -21.13 -2.14
N ASN A 78 -2.53 -20.09 -1.65
CA ASN A 78 -3.09 -19.06 -0.81
C ASN A 78 -3.79 -17.99 -1.64
N VAL A 79 -4.70 -17.26 -1.01
CA VAL A 79 -5.35 -16.09 -1.62
C VAL A 79 -4.32 -14.97 -1.76
N LYS A 80 -4.12 -14.49 -2.97
CA LYS A 80 -3.17 -13.41 -3.26
C LYS A 80 -3.74 -12.06 -2.85
N LEU A 81 -2.99 -11.31 -2.06
CA LEU A 81 -3.26 -9.91 -1.73
C LEU A 81 -2.05 -9.06 -2.09
N LEU A 82 -2.21 -8.20 -3.10
CA LEU A 82 -1.20 -7.22 -3.48
C LEU A 82 -1.43 -5.91 -2.70
N ILE A 83 -0.37 -5.40 -2.08
CA ILE A 83 -0.35 -4.12 -1.39
C ILE A 83 0.73 -3.26 -2.04
N SER A 84 0.30 -2.23 -2.77
CA SER A 84 1.17 -1.23 -3.39
C SER A 84 1.33 -0.03 -2.46
N LEU A 85 2.56 0.33 -2.12
CA LEU A 85 2.86 1.38 -1.14
C LEU A 85 3.47 2.61 -1.83
N HIS A 86 2.75 3.72 -1.77
CA HIS A 86 3.08 4.98 -2.43
C HIS A 86 3.03 6.17 -1.47
N ASN A 87 3.58 7.30 -1.91
CA ASN A 87 3.35 8.61 -1.31
C ASN A 87 2.64 9.52 -2.33
N ASN A 88 1.56 10.15 -1.89
CA ASN A 88 0.75 11.03 -2.71
C ASN A 88 1.50 12.33 -3.08
N ALA A 89 1.04 13.00 -4.11
CA ALA A 89 1.50 14.32 -4.49
C ALA A 89 0.34 15.15 -5.06
N ALA A 90 0.27 16.43 -4.68
CA ALA A 90 -0.68 17.37 -5.23
C ALA A 90 -0.20 17.98 -6.57
N GLY A 91 1.11 17.92 -6.82
CA GLY A 91 1.76 18.45 -8.00
C GLY A 91 2.77 17.50 -8.63
N ASP A 92 3.68 18.06 -9.41
CA ASP A 92 4.69 17.35 -10.19
C ASP A 92 6.03 17.14 -9.47
N GLY A 93 6.10 17.51 -8.18
CA GLY A 93 7.30 17.45 -7.35
C GLY A 93 8.15 18.73 -7.38
N SER A 94 7.71 19.79 -8.05
CA SER A 94 8.46 21.06 -8.13
C SER A 94 8.13 22.06 -7.02
N ASN A 95 6.94 21.99 -6.43
CA ASN A 95 6.44 22.93 -5.44
C ASN A 95 5.89 22.24 -4.20
N TRP A 96 5.89 22.96 -3.08
CA TRP A 96 5.22 22.55 -1.86
C TRP A 96 3.74 22.92 -1.89
N TYR A 97 2.91 22.00 -1.37
CA TYR A 97 1.46 22.12 -1.29
C TYR A 97 0.95 21.88 0.13
N THR A 98 -0.33 22.16 0.36
CA THR A 98 -1.02 21.94 1.64
C THR A 98 -1.94 20.72 1.64
N ALA A 99 -2.05 20.03 0.50
CA ALA A 99 -2.77 18.77 0.44
C ALA A 99 -2.14 17.76 1.42
N SER A 100 -2.98 16.99 2.09
CA SER A 100 -2.54 16.10 3.18
C SER A 100 -3.44 14.88 3.32
N GLY A 101 -2.90 13.82 3.91
CA GLY A 101 -3.66 12.67 4.37
C GLY A 101 -3.39 11.37 3.64
N VAL A 102 -4.24 10.39 3.91
CA VAL A 102 -4.13 9.00 3.43
C VAL A 102 -5.24 8.70 2.44
N GLU A 103 -4.91 8.02 1.35
CA GLU A 103 -5.87 7.50 0.37
C GLU A 103 -5.60 6.01 0.15
N ILE A 104 -6.66 5.24 -0.13
CA ILE A 104 -6.53 3.86 -0.62
C ILE A 104 -7.27 3.77 -1.95
N TYR A 105 -6.68 3.09 -2.90
CA TYR A 105 -7.25 2.84 -4.21
C TYR A 105 -7.44 1.34 -4.43
N THR A 106 -8.57 0.97 -5.06
CA THR A 106 -8.84 -0.37 -5.56
C THR A 106 -9.18 -0.33 -7.06
N SER A 107 -9.41 -1.49 -7.66
CA SER A 107 -9.91 -1.57 -9.03
C SER A 107 -11.38 -1.14 -9.09
N PRO A 108 -11.86 -0.55 -10.20
CA PRO A 108 -13.24 -0.11 -10.32
C PRO A 108 -14.27 -1.22 -10.13
N GLY A 109 -15.40 -0.84 -9.53
CA GLY A 109 -16.53 -1.72 -9.29
C GLY A 109 -16.53 -2.32 -7.87
N LYS A 110 -17.59 -3.03 -7.52
CA LYS A 110 -17.71 -3.69 -6.21
C LYS A 110 -16.99 -5.03 -6.22
N THR A 111 -15.85 -5.09 -5.58
CA THR A 111 -14.96 -6.25 -5.55
C THR A 111 -14.64 -6.67 -4.10
N GLN A 112 -13.98 -7.81 -3.93
CA GLN A 112 -13.47 -8.23 -2.62
C GLN A 112 -12.34 -7.31 -2.13
N SER A 113 -11.65 -6.62 -3.05
CA SER A 113 -10.62 -5.63 -2.70
C SER A 113 -11.17 -4.46 -1.89
N ASP A 114 -12.44 -4.05 -2.13
CA ASP A 114 -13.09 -2.95 -1.41
C ASP A 114 -13.35 -3.34 0.06
N ILE A 115 -13.69 -4.62 0.31
CA ILE A 115 -13.83 -5.13 1.67
C ILE A 115 -12.47 -5.11 2.39
N PHE A 116 -11.40 -5.55 1.72
CA PHE A 116 -10.06 -5.57 2.28
C PHE A 116 -9.51 -4.16 2.49
N SER A 117 -9.77 -3.24 1.56
CA SER A 117 -9.37 -1.83 1.68
C SER A 117 -10.09 -1.15 2.85
N SER A 118 -11.38 -1.43 3.04
CA SER A 118 -12.17 -0.91 4.15
C SER A 118 -11.64 -1.40 5.51
N MET A 119 -11.25 -2.68 5.61
CA MET A 119 -10.62 -3.22 6.82
C MET A 119 -9.29 -2.54 7.11
N MET A 120 -8.43 -2.43 6.08
CA MET A 120 -7.13 -1.75 6.19
C MET A 120 -7.29 -0.27 6.56
N TYR A 121 -8.20 0.44 5.91
CA TYR A 121 -8.52 1.84 6.16
C TYR A 121 -8.99 2.04 7.61
N GLY A 122 -9.89 1.18 8.09
CA GLY A 122 -10.37 1.20 9.48
C GLY A 122 -9.24 1.02 10.49
N GLN A 123 -8.32 0.08 10.24
CA GLN A 123 -7.17 -0.16 11.10
C GLN A 123 -6.20 1.02 11.11
N LEU A 124 -5.85 1.56 9.93
CA LEU A 124 -4.99 2.74 9.82
C LEU A 124 -5.59 3.95 10.54
N LYS A 125 -6.88 4.19 10.36
CA LYS A 125 -7.59 5.30 11.02
C LYS A 125 -7.63 5.15 12.55
N LYS A 126 -7.76 3.92 13.04
CA LYS A 126 -7.72 3.61 14.48
C LYS A 126 -6.35 3.91 15.09
N ASP A 127 -5.26 3.51 14.42
CA ASP A 127 -3.90 3.69 14.92
C ASP A 127 -3.37 5.13 14.68
N PHE A 128 -3.90 5.84 13.68
CA PHE A 128 -3.52 7.21 13.30
C PHE A 128 -4.71 8.20 13.32
N PRO A 129 -5.41 8.38 14.46
CA PRO A 129 -6.66 9.15 14.51
C PRO A 129 -6.51 10.65 14.22
N LYS A 130 -5.27 11.17 14.24
CA LYS A 130 -4.97 12.58 13.95
C LYS A 130 -4.70 12.85 12.48
N LEU A 131 -4.47 11.82 11.68
CA LEU A 131 -4.28 11.99 10.25
C LEU A 131 -5.60 12.25 9.54
N LYS A 132 -5.53 12.98 8.45
CA LYS A 132 -6.65 13.14 7.52
C LYS A 132 -6.77 11.86 6.68
N PHE A 133 -7.96 11.29 6.66
CA PHE A 133 -8.32 10.18 5.78
C PHE A 133 -9.26 10.68 4.68
N ARG A 134 -8.90 10.41 3.44
CA ARG A 134 -9.56 10.93 2.24
C ARG A 134 -10.39 9.82 1.61
N TYR A 135 -11.70 9.96 1.67
CA TYR A 135 -12.66 8.96 1.22
C TYR A 135 -12.85 8.96 -0.30
N GLY A 136 -13.30 7.84 -0.83
CA GLY A 136 -13.70 7.69 -2.23
C GLY A 136 -15.01 8.42 -2.54
N SER A 137 -15.95 8.43 -1.59
CA SER A 137 -17.22 9.12 -1.73
C SER A 137 -17.38 10.33 -0.79
N PRO A 138 -18.10 11.38 -1.19
CA PRO A 138 -18.33 12.58 -0.36
C PRO A 138 -19.12 12.29 0.93
N ASP A 139 -19.96 11.28 0.93
CA ASP A 139 -20.77 10.87 2.08
C ASP A 139 -20.01 9.91 3.04
N MET A 140 -18.73 9.68 2.77
CA MET A 140 -17.83 8.83 3.56
C MET A 140 -18.30 7.36 3.73
N GLN A 141 -19.16 6.89 2.83
CA GLN A 141 -19.62 5.49 2.83
C GLN A 141 -18.65 4.57 2.09
N ASP A 142 -17.88 5.10 1.15
CA ASP A 142 -16.84 4.41 0.41
C ASP A 142 -15.47 4.88 0.88
N CYS A 143 -14.67 3.97 1.45
CA CYS A 143 -13.37 4.30 2.03
C CYS A 143 -12.28 4.40 0.97
N ASP A 144 -12.35 3.60 -0.07
CA ASP A 144 -11.37 3.58 -1.17
C ASP A 144 -11.85 4.38 -2.38
N LYS A 145 -10.94 4.57 -3.28
CA LYS A 145 -11.15 5.25 -4.55
C LYS A 145 -10.97 4.26 -5.69
N ASP A 146 -11.88 4.28 -6.63
CA ASP A 146 -11.77 3.51 -7.85
C ASP A 146 -10.68 4.07 -8.77
N ALA A 147 -9.73 3.23 -9.20
CA ALA A 147 -8.72 3.60 -10.17
C ALA A 147 -8.31 2.46 -11.11
N ASN A 148 -8.17 2.77 -12.40
CA ASN A 148 -7.67 1.85 -13.42
C ASN A 148 -6.13 1.74 -13.40
N PHE A 149 -5.53 1.60 -12.21
CA PHE A 149 -4.10 1.38 -12.12
C PHE A 149 -3.75 -0.05 -12.52
N THR A 150 -2.76 -0.20 -13.39
CA THR A 150 -2.40 -1.51 -13.96
C THR A 150 -2.09 -2.55 -12.87
N VAL A 151 -1.46 -2.15 -11.77
CA VAL A 151 -1.11 -3.04 -10.65
C VAL A 151 -2.31 -3.50 -9.84
N LEU A 152 -3.47 -2.83 -9.95
CA LEU A 152 -4.72 -3.24 -9.30
C LEU A 152 -5.53 -4.25 -10.13
N MET A 153 -5.16 -4.48 -11.39
CA MET A 153 -5.97 -5.20 -12.38
C MET A 153 -5.42 -6.61 -12.69
N GLY A 154 -4.92 -7.32 -11.68
CA GLY A 154 -4.37 -8.68 -11.84
C GLY A 154 -5.29 -9.80 -11.36
N ASN A 155 -4.78 -11.06 -11.39
CA ASN A 155 -5.45 -12.25 -10.86
C ASN A 155 -5.17 -12.39 -9.34
N TYR A 156 -5.42 -11.32 -8.60
CA TYR A 156 -5.22 -11.18 -7.17
C TYR A 156 -6.13 -10.07 -6.66
N TYR A 157 -6.41 -10.05 -5.37
CA TYR A 157 -6.99 -8.86 -4.72
C TYR A 157 -5.91 -7.82 -4.50
N ALA A 158 -6.23 -6.55 -4.63
CA ALA A 158 -5.22 -5.49 -4.58
C ALA A 158 -5.73 -4.21 -3.94
N MET A 159 -4.82 -3.52 -3.24
CA MET A 159 -4.98 -2.15 -2.82
C MET A 159 -3.70 -1.36 -3.05
N LEU A 160 -3.83 -0.08 -3.39
CA LEU A 160 -2.72 0.87 -3.44
C LEU A 160 -2.96 1.91 -2.35
N ILE A 161 -1.98 2.05 -1.47
CA ILE A 161 -2.04 2.98 -0.33
C ILE A 161 -1.15 4.16 -0.65
N GLU A 162 -1.75 5.34 -0.79
CA GLU A 162 -1.07 6.63 -0.84
C GLU A 162 -0.92 7.13 0.60
N TRP A 163 0.23 6.85 1.19
CA TRP A 163 0.55 7.20 2.56
C TRP A 163 1.22 8.57 2.62
N LEU A 164 0.44 9.60 2.97
CA LEU A 164 0.89 10.98 3.11
C LEU A 164 1.39 11.61 1.79
N PHE A 165 1.51 12.93 1.78
CA PHE A 165 1.91 13.70 0.60
C PHE A 165 3.40 14.04 0.62
N GLN A 166 4.15 13.60 -0.38
CA GLN A 166 5.58 13.88 -0.51
C GLN A 166 5.92 15.33 -0.89
N ASP A 167 4.91 16.14 -1.21
CA ASP A 167 5.02 17.56 -1.48
C ASP A 167 4.34 18.43 -0.39
N ASN A 168 4.06 17.86 0.79
CA ASN A 168 3.65 18.56 2.00
C ASN A 168 4.79 18.52 3.04
N ARG A 169 5.24 19.71 3.51
CA ARG A 169 6.41 19.82 4.41
C ARG A 169 6.24 19.06 5.73
N GLU A 170 5.06 19.16 6.34
CA GLU A 170 4.76 18.47 7.60
C GLU A 170 4.75 16.96 7.39
N GLU A 171 4.11 16.49 6.33
CA GLU A 171 4.00 15.07 6.03
C GLU A 171 5.33 14.45 5.57
N VAL A 172 6.18 15.21 4.86
CA VAL A 172 7.56 14.77 4.57
C VAL A 172 8.36 14.57 5.85
N SER A 173 8.17 15.42 6.87
CA SER A 173 8.82 15.22 8.18
C SER A 173 8.35 13.91 8.83
N MET A 174 7.08 13.58 8.71
CA MET A 174 6.51 12.31 9.19
C MET A 174 7.02 11.10 8.38
N LEU A 175 7.12 11.21 7.05
CA LEU A 175 7.67 10.16 6.18
C LEU A 175 9.14 9.83 6.49
N LYS A 176 9.89 10.79 7.06
CA LYS A 176 11.28 10.61 7.51
C LYS A 176 11.39 10.12 8.96
N ASP A 177 10.30 10.15 9.73
CA ASP A 177 10.31 9.69 11.11
C ASP A 177 10.22 8.17 11.19
N GLU A 178 11.29 7.56 11.70
CA GLU A 178 11.36 6.10 11.83
C GLU A 178 10.28 5.53 12.77
N LYS A 179 9.89 6.27 13.82
CA LYS A 179 8.84 5.83 14.75
C LYS A 179 7.48 5.77 14.05
N ILE A 180 7.18 6.78 13.22
CA ILE A 180 5.95 6.83 12.43
C ILE A 180 5.97 5.70 11.38
N ASN A 181 7.08 5.49 10.69
CA ASN A 181 7.22 4.41 9.72
C ASN A 181 7.09 3.02 10.36
N ASN A 182 7.64 2.81 11.54
CA ASN A 182 7.48 1.56 12.28
C ASN A 182 6.02 1.36 12.74
N ALA A 183 5.36 2.40 13.24
CA ALA A 183 3.94 2.35 13.62
C ALA A 183 3.05 2.07 12.41
N PHE A 184 3.38 2.65 11.23
CA PHE A 184 2.68 2.34 9.98
C PHE A 184 2.81 0.87 9.59
N CYS A 185 4.02 0.29 9.65
CA CYS A 185 4.22 -1.13 9.41
C CYS A 185 3.41 -2.01 10.38
N GLU A 186 3.37 -1.66 11.68
CA GLU A 186 2.57 -2.40 12.66
C GLU A 186 1.07 -2.31 12.37
N SER A 187 0.59 -1.16 11.94
CA SER A 187 -0.81 -0.97 11.56
C SER A 187 -1.18 -1.78 10.32
N LEU A 188 -0.30 -1.81 9.30
CA LEU A 188 -0.47 -2.66 8.12
C LEU A 188 -0.54 -4.15 8.50
N ILE A 189 0.32 -4.62 9.41
CA ILE A 189 0.31 -6.01 9.87
C ILE A 189 -1.03 -6.36 10.53
N LYS A 190 -1.54 -5.51 11.43
CA LYS A 190 -2.84 -5.74 12.06
C LYS A 190 -3.97 -5.82 11.02
N GLY A 191 -3.98 -4.89 10.05
CA GLY A 191 -4.95 -4.92 8.95
C GLY A 191 -4.84 -6.20 8.10
N ILE A 192 -3.61 -6.66 7.83
CA ILE A 192 -3.36 -7.92 7.12
C ILE A 192 -3.85 -9.13 7.95
N GLU A 193 -3.65 -9.12 9.26
CA GLU A 193 -4.15 -10.20 10.14
C GLU A 193 -5.67 -10.25 10.16
N ASP A 194 -6.36 -9.11 10.24
CA ASP A 194 -7.81 -9.04 10.16
C ASP A 194 -8.32 -9.55 8.80
N ILE A 195 -7.69 -9.14 7.70
CA ILE A 195 -8.01 -9.64 6.35
C ILE A 195 -7.75 -11.16 6.25
N ASN A 196 -6.65 -11.65 6.82
CA ASN A 196 -6.34 -13.09 6.83
C ASN A 196 -7.42 -13.90 7.57
N GLN A 197 -7.90 -13.40 8.69
CA GLN A 197 -9.00 -14.03 9.43
C GLN A 197 -10.26 -14.05 8.57
N TYR A 198 -10.61 -12.94 7.95
CA TYR A 198 -11.76 -12.86 7.05
C TYR A 198 -11.65 -13.84 5.87
N VAL A 199 -10.48 -13.94 5.23
CA VAL A 199 -10.22 -14.87 4.12
C VAL A 199 -10.38 -16.32 4.57
N TYR A 200 -9.85 -16.67 5.75
CA TYR A 200 -9.98 -18.00 6.31
C TYR A 200 -11.43 -18.39 6.56
N GLU A 201 -12.23 -17.47 7.07
CA GLU A 201 -13.64 -17.73 7.42
C GLU A 201 -14.57 -17.75 6.21
N HIS A 202 -14.31 -16.94 5.17
CA HIS A 202 -15.28 -16.68 4.10
C HIS A 202 -14.84 -17.13 2.70
N LEU A 203 -13.54 -17.21 2.42
CA LEU A 203 -13.03 -17.49 1.06
C LEU A 203 -12.27 -18.81 0.93
N LYS A 204 -11.77 -19.39 2.01
CA LYS A 204 -11.16 -20.72 2.06
C LYS A 204 -12.13 -21.72 2.67
N LYS A 205 -13.08 -22.20 1.87
CA LYS A 205 -13.92 -23.34 2.21
C LYS A 205 -13.62 -24.50 1.28
#